data_31448f8660533638e7d9dc5fe8c6a357
#
_entry.id   31448f8660533638e7d9dc5fe8c6a357
#
_cell.length_a   1.000
_cell.length_b   1.000
_cell.length_c   1.000
_cell.angle_alpha   90.00
_cell.angle_beta   90.00
_cell.angle_gamma   90.00
#
_symmetry.space_group_name_H-M   'P 1'
#
loop_
_entity.id
_entity.type
_entity.pdbx_description
1 polymer ?
#
loop_
_entity_poly.entity_id
_entity_poly.type
_entity_poly.pdbx_seq_one_letter_code
_entity_poly.pdbx_strand_id
1 'polypeptide(L)'
;MADRNPLEEHHWYSVFSKEYKTQVITYSIRRAFQESLGTEDEYSDPKWPPYSAPPIIRTFSFSKFFRLFDLPFKRAAPLLFQQLRSSQWNIDDKDYHNQFEQNLTPVGGLGFSGSLFFFTEDHSYIVKSVGRRFEYTFLYTQCIEAYGNYIKSNPSSLLCRMTDVLFCFDRHIGGILGISPSHYVVMENLLKEMDAEKGWVKWDLKPQQFFEPTRDLIPDQIKTEQAKSGLADAMEDDRIILTQKQRDELWDLLKKDTEFLEQIETIDYSLLLGRFPVSQNKDLKPSSFRHENWITGVTSADGKYVYRACIVDFLWNVNQLQAKITRTAGKLLPEQTVTTEPGRYRREFLSMMEEYIEVPEEAGPSGSN
;
A
#
# COMPACT_ATOMS: atom_id res chain seq x y z
N MET A 1 8.07 13.56 29.54
CA MET A 1 8.30 12.21 30.05
C MET A 1 9.38 11.61 29.19
N ALA A 2 10.49 11.17 29.75
CA ALA A 2 11.56 10.55 28.98
C ALA A 2 11.02 9.26 28.35
N ASP A 3 11.11 9.16 27.04
CA ASP A 3 10.69 7.98 26.25
C ASP A 3 11.55 6.78 26.72
N ARG A 4 11.01 5.94 27.59
CA ARG A 4 11.71 4.73 28.03
C ARG A 4 11.83 3.80 26.83
N ASN A 5 13.05 3.45 26.49
CA ASN A 5 13.33 2.49 25.45
C ASN A 5 12.66 1.13 25.82
N PRO A 6 11.66 0.65 25.08
CA PRO A 6 10.96 -0.60 25.40
C PRO A 6 11.88 -1.84 25.38
N LEU A 7 13.12 -1.69 24.88
CA LEU A 7 14.11 -2.75 24.79
C LEU A 7 14.85 -3.02 26.15
N GLU A 8 14.63 -2.18 27.19
CA GLU A 8 15.35 -2.29 28.48
C GLU A 8 14.71 -3.23 29.49
N GLU A 9 13.45 -3.67 29.27
CA GLU A 9 12.67 -4.42 30.29
C GLU A 9 12.39 -5.91 29.94
N HIS A 10 12.86 -6.44 28.78
CA HIS A 10 12.47 -7.79 28.38
C HIS A 10 13.54 -8.87 28.61
N HIS A 11 13.11 -10.02 29.18
CA HIS A 11 13.92 -11.21 29.28
C HIS A 11 14.23 -11.79 27.88
N TRP A 12 15.44 -12.33 27.68
CA TRP A 12 15.96 -12.80 26.39
C TRP A 12 15.02 -13.76 25.60
N TYR A 13 14.15 -14.52 26.28
CA TYR A 13 13.21 -15.41 25.63
C TYR A 13 11.96 -14.70 25.06
N SER A 14 11.67 -13.48 25.49
CA SER A 14 10.56 -12.67 24.93
C SER A 14 10.90 -12.04 23.58
N VAL A 15 12.17 -12.03 23.19
CA VAL A 15 12.66 -11.46 21.93
C VAL A 15 12.02 -12.10 20.69
N PHE A 16 11.55 -13.34 20.80
CA PHE A 16 10.87 -14.04 19.71
C PHE A 16 9.35 -13.89 19.75
N SER A 17 8.80 -13.20 20.75
CA SER A 17 7.36 -12.97 20.80
C SER A 17 6.89 -12.01 19.69
N LYS A 18 5.63 -12.18 19.27
CA LYS A 18 5.00 -11.30 18.26
C LYS A 18 4.92 -9.85 18.77
N GLU A 19 4.65 -9.70 20.07
CA GLU A 19 4.53 -8.41 20.75
C GLU A 19 5.86 -7.66 20.74
N TYR A 20 6.95 -8.35 21.06
CA TYR A 20 8.29 -7.74 21.03
C TYR A 20 8.69 -7.29 19.64
N LYS A 21 8.47 -8.13 18.62
CA LYS A 21 8.74 -7.77 17.22
C LYS A 21 7.98 -6.51 16.82
N THR A 22 6.71 -6.45 17.16
CA THR A 22 5.85 -5.31 16.89
C THR A 22 6.39 -4.03 17.53
N GLN A 23 6.79 -4.09 18.82
CA GLN A 23 7.34 -2.95 19.54
C GLN A 23 8.65 -2.45 18.91
N VAL A 24 9.56 -3.36 18.54
CA VAL A 24 10.83 -3.00 17.88
C VAL A 24 10.58 -2.30 16.55
N ILE A 25 9.68 -2.85 15.72
CA ILE A 25 9.36 -2.27 14.42
C ILE A 25 8.73 -0.89 14.59
N THR A 26 7.74 -0.76 15.47
CA THR A 26 7.05 0.50 15.75
C THR A 26 8.04 1.57 16.24
N TYR A 27 8.89 1.23 17.19
CA TYR A 27 9.93 2.14 17.69
C TYR A 27 10.90 2.58 16.57
N SER A 28 11.35 1.63 15.74
CA SER A 28 12.28 1.92 14.65
C SER A 28 11.66 2.82 13.58
N ILE A 29 10.38 2.63 13.27
CA ILE A 29 9.63 3.50 12.34
C ILE A 29 9.51 4.90 12.92
N ARG A 30 9.03 5.05 14.16
CA ARG A 30 8.91 6.36 14.83
C ARG A 30 10.22 7.13 14.80
N ARG A 31 11.32 6.46 15.12
CA ARG A 31 12.65 7.07 15.11
C ARG A 31 13.06 7.57 13.73
N ALA A 32 12.73 6.85 12.65
CA ALA A 32 13.03 7.30 11.28
C ALA A 32 12.31 8.61 10.90
N PHE A 33 11.16 8.88 11.50
CA PHE A 33 10.43 10.13 11.29
C PHE A 33 10.85 11.26 12.25
N GLN A 34 11.47 10.94 13.37
CA GLN A 34 12.04 11.95 14.31
C GLN A 34 13.39 12.49 13.80
N GLU A 35 14.12 11.74 13.01
CA GLU A 35 15.35 12.22 12.40
C GLU A 35 15.02 13.30 11.36
N SER A 36 15.63 14.49 11.49
CA SER A 36 15.48 15.56 10.51
C SER A 36 15.95 15.08 9.13
N LEU A 37 15.26 15.55 8.08
CA LEU A 37 15.74 15.38 6.72
C LEU A 37 17.15 15.98 6.64
N GLY A 38 18.12 15.19 6.15
CA GLY A 38 19.45 15.70 5.86
C GLY A 38 19.40 16.80 4.79
N THR A 39 20.53 17.46 4.57
CA THR A 39 20.65 18.45 3.51
C THR A 39 20.54 17.80 2.13
N GLU A 40 20.18 18.58 1.10
CA GLU A 40 20.08 18.09 -0.29
C GLU A 40 21.33 17.30 -0.74
N ASP A 41 22.53 17.68 -0.27
CA ASP A 41 23.78 17.00 -0.60
C ASP A 41 23.86 15.56 -0.10
N GLU A 42 23.21 15.23 1.02
CA GLU A 42 23.20 13.87 1.58
C GLU A 42 22.34 12.89 0.76
N TYR A 43 21.36 13.40 0.01
CA TYR A 43 20.43 12.63 -0.80
C TYR A 43 20.66 12.77 -2.32
N SER A 44 21.61 13.60 -2.72
CA SER A 44 21.97 13.87 -4.13
C SER A 44 22.91 12.82 -4.72
N ASP A 45 23.28 11.77 -3.99
CA ASP A 45 24.19 10.73 -4.50
C ASP A 45 23.52 9.99 -5.68
N PRO A 46 24.09 10.12 -6.91
CA PRO A 46 23.55 9.45 -8.10
C PRO A 46 23.72 7.92 -8.08
N LYS A 47 24.27 7.33 -7.01
CA LYS A 47 24.48 5.89 -6.86
C LYS A 47 23.32 5.17 -6.17
N TRP A 48 22.10 5.55 -6.47
CA TRP A 48 20.96 4.71 -6.15
C TRP A 48 20.85 3.55 -7.16
N PRO A 49 20.61 2.31 -6.70
CA PRO A 49 20.35 1.84 -5.33
C PRO A 49 21.61 1.59 -4.52
N PRO A 50 21.59 1.75 -3.19
CA PRO A 50 22.75 1.69 -2.30
C PRO A 50 23.25 0.25 -2.03
N TYR A 51 23.22 -0.62 -3.03
CA TYR A 51 23.74 -1.99 -2.90
C TYR A 51 25.26 -2.07 -2.80
N SER A 52 25.95 -0.94 -3.01
CA SER A 52 27.41 -0.83 -3.00
C SER A 52 27.97 -0.12 -1.77
N ALA A 53 27.17 0.22 -0.77
CA ALA A 53 27.69 0.79 0.46
C ALA A 53 28.62 -0.22 1.16
N PRO A 54 29.83 0.17 1.54
CA PRO A 54 30.76 -0.74 2.21
C PRO A 54 30.18 -1.22 3.54
N PRO A 55 30.46 -2.47 3.97
CA PRO A 55 29.96 -2.98 5.24
C PRO A 55 30.52 -2.14 6.38
N ILE A 56 29.63 -1.59 7.20
CA ILE A 56 30.02 -0.86 8.40
C ILE A 56 30.43 -1.88 9.46
N ILE A 57 31.75 -1.97 9.71
CA ILE A 57 32.27 -2.79 10.80
C ILE A 57 32.01 -2.06 12.12
N ARG A 58 31.08 -2.57 12.93
CA ARG A 58 30.80 -2.02 14.26
C ARG A 58 31.39 -2.90 15.35
N THR A 59 32.12 -2.27 16.26
CA THR A 59 32.64 -2.91 17.48
C THR A 59 31.52 -3.18 18.49
N PHE A 60 31.45 -4.40 19.00
CA PHE A 60 30.45 -4.84 19.99
C PHE A 60 30.69 -4.18 21.37
N SER A 61 29.63 -3.64 21.99
CA SER A 61 29.57 -3.34 23.41
C SER A 61 28.29 -3.94 24.02
N PHE A 62 28.31 -4.28 25.31
CA PHE A 62 27.18 -4.96 26.00
C PHE A 62 25.90 -4.14 25.96
N SER A 63 25.94 -2.81 26.01
CA SER A 63 24.78 -1.92 25.86
C SER A 63 24.20 -1.95 24.45
N LYS A 64 24.95 -2.43 23.45
CA LYS A 64 24.49 -2.59 22.06
C LYS A 64 23.82 -3.94 21.84
N PHE A 65 23.92 -4.90 22.75
CA PHE A 65 23.25 -6.20 22.62
C PHE A 65 21.72 -6.04 22.55
N PHE A 66 21.15 -5.16 23.37
CA PHE A 66 19.72 -4.83 23.35
C PHE A 66 19.29 -4.01 22.14
N ARG A 67 20.23 -3.36 21.42
CA ARG A 67 19.98 -2.67 20.15
C ARG A 67 20.16 -3.57 18.93
N LEU A 68 20.43 -4.86 19.08
CA LEU A 68 20.59 -5.79 17.97
C LEU A 68 19.33 -5.95 17.13
N PHE A 69 18.18 -5.62 17.70
CA PHE A 69 16.87 -5.68 17.07
C PHE A 69 16.36 -4.31 16.63
N ASP A 70 17.01 -3.23 17.06
CA ASP A 70 16.71 -1.87 16.59
C ASP A 70 17.14 -1.74 15.13
N LEU A 71 16.19 -1.40 14.26
CA LEU A 71 16.42 -1.21 12.84
C LEU A 71 16.57 0.30 12.58
N PRO A 72 17.80 0.79 12.28
CA PRO A 72 17.98 2.19 11.89
C PRO A 72 17.41 2.39 10.49
N PHE A 73 16.09 2.62 10.40
CA PHE A 73 15.45 2.94 9.14
C PHE A 73 15.92 4.29 8.62
N LYS A 74 16.19 4.33 7.32
CA LYS A 74 16.36 5.54 6.54
C LYS A 74 15.16 5.73 5.63
N ARG A 75 14.89 6.96 5.24
CA ARG A 75 13.86 7.30 4.26
C ARG A 75 14.48 7.31 2.87
N ALA A 76 13.83 6.66 1.91
CA ALA A 76 14.24 6.65 0.52
C ALA A 76 13.65 7.86 -0.21
N ALA A 77 14.46 8.55 -1.03
CA ALA A 77 14.03 9.71 -1.81
C ALA A 77 13.13 10.70 -1.02
N PRO A 78 13.53 11.14 0.20
CA PRO A 78 12.66 11.88 1.10
C PRO A 78 12.19 13.21 0.50
N LEU A 79 13.01 13.90 -0.28
CA LEU A 79 12.67 15.15 -0.94
C LEU A 79 11.60 14.95 -2.03
N LEU A 80 11.67 13.85 -2.78
CA LEU A 80 10.63 13.49 -3.75
C LEU A 80 9.28 13.31 -3.03
N PHE A 81 9.24 12.49 -1.99
CA PHE A 81 8.00 12.24 -1.27
C PHE A 81 7.47 13.48 -0.54
N GLN A 82 8.34 14.32 0.02
CA GLN A 82 7.95 15.61 0.58
C GLN A 82 7.30 16.51 -0.48
N GLN A 83 7.88 16.59 -1.68
CA GLN A 83 7.32 17.34 -2.79
C GLN A 83 5.96 16.78 -3.22
N LEU A 84 5.80 15.46 -3.31
CA LEU A 84 4.52 14.83 -3.64
C LEU A 84 3.46 15.14 -2.58
N ARG A 85 3.78 15.01 -1.30
CA ARG A 85 2.88 15.33 -0.19
C ARG A 85 2.40 16.77 -0.25
N SER A 86 3.32 17.71 -0.34
CA SER A 86 2.99 19.14 -0.28
C SER A 86 2.35 19.68 -1.57
N SER A 87 2.90 19.32 -2.75
CA SER A 87 2.51 19.94 -4.02
C SER A 87 1.40 19.21 -4.74
N GLN A 88 1.30 17.89 -4.61
CA GLN A 88 0.29 17.11 -5.33
C GLN A 88 -0.93 16.79 -4.48
N TRP A 89 -0.73 16.52 -3.18
CA TRP A 89 -1.80 16.03 -2.30
C TRP A 89 -2.20 17.02 -1.23
N ASN A 90 -1.52 18.16 -1.12
CA ASN A 90 -1.76 19.21 -0.12
C ASN A 90 -1.74 18.65 1.33
N ILE A 91 -0.81 17.71 1.59
CA ILE A 91 -0.55 17.16 2.92
C ILE A 91 0.47 18.07 3.60
N ASP A 92 0.12 18.61 4.78
CA ASP A 92 1.05 19.36 5.61
C ASP A 92 2.15 18.43 6.14
N ASP A 93 3.42 18.78 5.92
CA ASP A 93 4.54 17.90 6.24
C ASP A 93 4.75 17.77 7.76
N LYS A 94 4.41 18.81 8.52
CA LYS A 94 4.49 18.78 9.98
C LYS A 94 3.39 17.88 10.56
N ASP A 95 2.17 18.02 10.08
CA ASP A 95 1.05 17.18 10.51
C ASP A 95 1.30 15.73 10.11
N TYR A 96 1.87 15.50 8.92
CA TYR A 96 2.29 14.18 8.48
C TYR A 96 3.29 13.53 9.44
N HIS A 97 4.36 14.24 9.82
CA HIS A 97 5.37 13.72 10.76
C HIS A 97 4.78 13.48 12.14
N ASN A 98 3.93 14.36 12.64
CA ASN A 98 3.26 14.21 13.93
C ASN A 98 2.47 12.89 14.04
N GLN A 99 1.91 12.38 12.93
CA GLN A 99 1.21 11.09 12.91
C GLN A 99 2.12 9.91 13.27
N PHE A 100 3.41 10.00 12.94
CA PHE A 100 4.39 8.96 13.23
C PHE A 100 5.10 9.14 14.59
N GLU A 101 4.87 10.24 15.28
CA GLU A 101 5.30 10.41 16.68
C GLU A 101 4.38 9.68 17.65
N GLN A 102 3.15 9.38 17.23
CA GLN A 102 2.16 8.64 17.99
C GLN A 102 2.41 7.12 17.89
N ASN A 103 1.59 6.34 18.61
CA ASN A 103 1.68 4.88 18.55
C ASN A 103 1.19 4.35 17.22
N LEU A 104 1.94 3.39 16.65
CA LEU A 104 1.49 2.65 15.48
C LEU A 104 0.78 1.38 15.94
N THR A 105 -0.42 1.14 15.42
CA THR A 105 -1.22 -0.03 15.73
C THR A 105 -0.96 -1.14 14.71
N PRO A 106 -0.43 -2.31 15.13
CA PRO A 106 -0.24 -3.42 14.21
C PRO A 106 -1.59 -4.00 13.83
N VAL A 107 -1.73 -4.32 12.55
CA VAL A 107 -2.90 -5.03 12.02
C VAL A 107 -2.47 -6.44 11.68
N GLY A 108 -3.19 -7.44 12.18
CA GLY A 108 -2.96 -8.85 11.82
C GLY A 108 -3.06 -9.02 10.31
N GLY A 109 -2.16 -9.83 9.74
CA GLY A 109 -1.90 -9.96 8.31
C GLY A 109 -3.12 -9.77 7.41
N LEU A 110 -3.20 -8.60 6.81
CA LEU A 110 -4.16 -8.31 5.76
C LEU A 110 -3.55 -8.77 4.44
N GLY A 111 -3.85 -10.00 4.03
CA GLY A 111 -3.53 -10.49 2.70
C GLY A 111 -2.58 -11.70 2.63
N PHE A 112 -2.57 -12.34 1.46
CA PHE A 112 -1.79 -13.54 1.12
C PHE A 112 -0.26 -13.32 1.11
N SER A 113 0.20 -12.07 1.15
CA SER A 113 1.61 -11.73 0.98
C SER A 113 2.49 -11.99 2.21
N GLY A 114 1.91 -12.29 3.37
CA GLY A 114 2.64 -12.37 4.64
C GLY A 114 3.25 -11.03 5.08
N SER A 115 2.78 -9.92 4.51
CA SER A 115 3.23 -8.57 4.86
C SER A 115 2.72 -8.16 6.24
N LEU A 116 3.53 -7.36 6.94
CA LEU A 116 3.13 -6.69 8.18
C LEU A 116 2.53 -5.33 7.85
N PHE A 117 1.46 -4.98 8.56
CA PHE A 117 0.78 -3.70 8.41
C PHE A 117 0.70 -3.00 9.77
N PHE A 118 0.89 -1.68 9.74
CA PHE A 118 0.70 -0.82 10.89
C PHE A 118 -0.13 0.39 10.46
N PHE A 119 -1.07 0.81 11.30
CA PHE A 119 -1.78 2.07 11.13
C PHE A 119 -1.21 3.14 12.05
N THR A 120 -1.22 4.38 11.60
CA THR A 120 -1.10 5.54 12.49
C THR A 120 -2.29 5.58 13.45
N GLU A 121 -2.18 6.30 14.57
CA GLU A 121 -3.21 6.32 15.62
C GLU A 121 -4.57 6.81 15.09
N ASP A 122 -4.56 7.82 14.21
CA ASP A 122 -5.75 8.35 13.55
C ASP A 122 -6.17 7.57 12.29
N HIS A 123 -5.47 6.46 11.98
CA HIS A 123 -5.67 5.61 10.81
C HIS A 123 -5.46 6.32 9.45
N SER A 124 -4.85 7.51 9.42
CA SER A 124 -4.61 8.24 8.16
C SER A 124 -3.61 7.54 7.24
N TYR A 125 -2.64 6.84 7.79
CA TYR A 125 -1.58 6.19 7.02
C TYR A 125 -1.41 4.73 7.39
N ILE A 126 -0.97 3.97 6.39
CA ILE A 126 -0.64 2.55 6.49
C ILE A 126 0.86 2.40 6.22
N VAL A 127 1.55 1.67 7.09
CA VAL A 127 2.93 1.24 6.87
C VAL A 127 2.91 -0.25 6.54
N LYS A 128 3.25 -0.61 5.30
CA LYS A 128 3.25 -1.99 4.78
C LYS A 128 4.66 -2.47 4.57
N SER A 129 5.01 -3.65 5.13
CA SER A 129 6.31 -4.26 4.86
C SER A 129 6.41 -4.81 3.44
N VAL A 130 7.59 -4.65 2.83
CA VAL A 130 7.94 -5.20 1.52
C VAL A 130 8.99 -6.28 1.75
N GLY A 131 8.55 -7.53 1.83
CA GLY A 131 9.40 -8.65 2.25
C GLY A 131 10.12 -9.36 1.10
N ARG A 132 9.59 -9.31 -0.11
CA ARG A 132 10.11 -10.07 -1.25
C ARG A 132 11.22 -9.29 -1.95
N ARG A 133 12.35 -9.96 -2.19
CA ARG A 133 13.53 -9.33 -2.80
C ARG A 133 13.24 -8.67 -4.15
N PHE A 134 12.44 -9.30 -5.00
CA PHE A 134 12.13 -8.75 -6.32
C PHE A 134 11.26 -7.48 -6.20
N GLU A 135 10.32 -7.39 -5.22
CA GLU A 135 9.49 -6.22 -4.98
C GLU A 135 10.34 -5.01 -4.55
N TYR A 136 11.18 -5.16 -3.51
CA TYR A 136 12.01 -4.02 -3.07
C TYR A 136 13.13 -3.69 -4.05
N THR A 137 13.64 -4.68 -4.82
CA THR A 137 14.57 -4.39 -5.90
C THR A 137 13.90 -3.51 -6.96
N PHE A 138 12.71 -3.89 -7.43
CA PHE A 138 11.94 -3.08 -8.36
C PHE A 138 11.60 -1.70 -7.77
N LEU A 139 11.15 -1.64 -6.53
CA LEU A 139 10.80 -0.40 -5.84
C LEU A 139 11.93 0.63 -5.94
N TYR A 140 13.16 0.24 -5.62
CA TYR A 140 14.31 1.16 -5.61
C TYR A 140 14.94 1.41 -6.99
N THR A 141 14.91 0.46 -7.89
CA THR A 141 15.61 0.59 -9.19
C THR A 141 14.79 1.28 -10.26
N GLN A 142 13.45 1.24 -10.16
CA GLN A 142 12.57 1.73 -11.21
C GLN A 142 11.33 2.45 -10.67
N CYS A 143 10.65 1.86 -9.67
CA CYS A 143 9.31 2.28 -9.28
C CYS A 143 9.29 3.68 -8.66
N ILE A 144 10.16 4.01 -7.72
CA ILE A 144 10.14 5.31 -7.02
C ILE A 144 10.25 6.46 -8.00
N GLU A 145 11.21 6.41 -8.92
CA GLU A 145 11.42 7.49 -9.90
C GLU A 145 10.26 7.57 -10.90
N ALA A 146 9.88 6.42 -11.49
CA ALA A 146 8.78 6.36 -12.46
C ALA A 146 7.46 6.83 -11.83
N TYR A 147 7.14 6.34 -10.63
CA TYR A 147 5.96 6.74 -9.87
C TYR A 147 5.95 8.24 -9.57
N GLY A 148 7.07 8.78 -9.07
CA GLY A 148 7.17 10.20 -8.74
C GLY A 148 6.94 11.10 -9.97
N ASN A 149 7.53 10.76 -11.11
CA ASN A 149 7.35 11.48 -12.37
C ASN A 149 5.91 11.36 -12.89
N TYR A 150 5.32 10.16 -12.78
CA TYR A 150 3.95 9.91 -13.20
C TYR A 150 2.94 10.71 -12.38
N ILE A 151 3.02 10.69 -11.05
CA ILE A 151 2.12 11.43 -10.16
C ILE A 151 2.23 12.94 -10.35
N LYS A 152 3.44 13.47 -10.56
CA LYS A 152 3.62 14.90 -10.86
C LYS A 152 2.87 15.34 -12.13
N SER A 153 2.80 14.47 -13.13
CA SER A 153 2.10 14.71 -14.39
C SER A 153 0.60 14.34 -14.34
N ASN A 154 0.19 13.51 -13.38
CA ASN A 154 -1.16 12.98 -13.25
C ASN A 154 -1.67 13.10 -11.80
N PRO A 155 -1.95 14.30 -11.30
CA PRO A 155 -2.32 14.51 -9.89
C PRO A 155 -3.65 13.85 -9.48
N SER A 156 -4.49 13.51 -10.45
CA SER A 156 -5.77 12.81 -10.24
C SER A 156 -5.66 11.29 -10.36
N SER A 157 -4.45 10.74 -10.49
CA SER A 157 -4.22 9.30 -10.59
C SER A 157 -4.88 8.51 -9.46
N LEU A 158 -5.40 7.32 -9.81
CA LEU A 158 -5.95 6.34 -8.87
C LEU A 158 -4.88 5.51 -8.16
N LEU A 159 -3.60 5.62 -8.55
CA LEU A 159 -2.54 4.91 -7.83
C LEU A 159 -2.54 5.32 -6.36
N CYS A 160 -2.45 4.35 -5.45
CA CYS A 160 -2.39 4.65 -4.02
C CYS A 160 -1.25 5.64 -3.75
N ARG A 161 -1.51 6.61 -2.89
CA ARG A 161 -0.55 7.67 -2.56
C ARG A 161 0.55 7.11 -1.68
N MET A 162 1.68 6.72 -2.26
CA MET A 162 2.89 6.40 -1.50
C MET A 162 3.47 7.68 -0.92
N THR A 163 3.42 7.82 0.38
CA THR A 163 3.84 9.05 1.08
C THR A 163 5.28 8.98 1.57
N ASP A 164 5.83 7.79 1.72
CA ASP A 164 7.23 7.57 2.08
C ASP A 164 7.66 6.13 1.82
N VAL A 165 8.98 5.89 1.81
CA VAL A 165 9.58 4.56 1.77
C VAL A 165 10.69 4.48 2.80
N LEU A 166 10.64 3.45 3.67
CA LEU A 166 11.63 3.22 4.71
C LEU A 166 12.46 1.99 4.39
N PHE A 167 13.76 2.05 4.65
CA PHE A 167 14.65 0.92 4.45
C PHE A 167 15.74 0.84 5.53
N CYS A 168 16.20 -0.38 5.77
CA CYS A 168 17.36 -0.66 6.59
C CYS A 168 18.24 -1.68 5.87
N PHE A 169 19.46 -1.28 5.49
CA PHE A 169 20.45 -2.19 4.89
C PHE A 169 21.41 -2.75 5.92
N ASP A 170 21.44 -2.20 7.13
CA ASP A 170 22.24 -2.76 8.19
C ASP A 170 21.74 -4.18 8.51
N ARG A 171 22.61 -5.16 8.28
CA ARG A 171 22.34 -6.57 8.62
C ARG A 171 22.45 -6.77 10.12
N HIS A 172 21.44 -6.27 10.86
CA HIS A 172 21.31 -6.65 12.26
C HIS A 172 20.83 -8.09 12.40
N ILE A 173 21.11 -8.71 13.52
CA ILE A 173 20.74 -10.10 13.80
C ILE A 173 19.24 -10.33 13.58
N GLY A 174 18.40 -9.35 13.90
CA GLY A 174 16.95 -9.39 13.64
C GLY A 174 16.58 -9.54 12.17
N GLY A 175 17.26 -8.85 11.26
CA GLY A 175 17.08 -8.96 9.81
C GLY A 175 17.63 -10.27 9.24
N ILE A 176 18.78 -10.74 9.76
CA ILE A 176 19.39 -12.02 9.35
C ILE A 176 18.49 -13.20 9.74
N LEU A 177 17.86 -13.15 10.91
CA LEU A 177 16.95 -14.18 11.40
C LEU A 177 15.54 -14.08 10.79
N GLY A 178 15.27 -13.12 9.89
CA GLY A 178 13.95 -12.89 9.30
C GLY A 178 12.89 -12.43 10.31
N ILE A 179 13.33 -11.92 11.46
CA ILE A 179 12.45 -11.50 12.55
C ILE A 179 11.72 -10.19 12.19
N SER A 180 12.39 -9.32 11.44
CA SER A 180 11.87 -8.01 11.08
C SER A 180 12.15 -7.71 9.61
N PRO A 181 11.13 -7.38 8.80
CA PRO A 181 11.33 -6.85 7.45
C PRO A 181 12.14 -5.57 7.50
N SER A 182 12.99 -5.36 6.50
CA SER A 182 13.88 -4.21 6.40
C SER A 182 13.43 -3.14 5.42
N HIS A 183 12.28 -3.33 4.78
CA HIS A 183 11.73 -2.42 3.78
C HIS A 183 10.24 -2.21 4.04
N TYR A 184 9.80 -0.94 4.00
CA TYR A 184 8.40 -0.57 4.19
C TYR A 184 8.00 0.53 3.22
N VAL A 185 6.77 0.48 2.77
CA VAL A 185 6.11 1.57 2.05
C VAL A 185 5.09 2.20 2.99
N VAL A 186 5.08 3.52 3.05
CA VAL A 186 4.06 4.30 3.75
C VAL A 186 3.09 4.81 2.71
N MET A 187 1.79 4.64 2.96
CA MET A 187 0.75 5.07 2.04
C MET A 187 -0.43 5.68 2.78
N GLU A 188 -1.16 6.57 2.11
CA GLU A 188 -2.42 7.10 2.63
C GLU A 188 -3.45 5.97 2.74
N ASN A 189 -4.22 5.97 3.82
CA ASN A 189 -5.28 4.99 4.03
C ASN A 189 -6.59 5.49 3.39
N LEU A 190 -6.92 4.93 2.23
CA LEU A 190 -8.17 5.24 1.52
C LEU A 190 -9.43 5.04 2.39
N LEU A 191 -9.37 4.07 3.31
CA LEU A 191 -10.49 3.61 4.12
C LEU A 191 -10.40 4.10 5.59
N LYS A 192 -9.76 5.22 5.82
CA LYS A 192 -9.48 5.81 7.14
C LYS A 192 -10.71 5.86 8.06
N GLU A 193 -11.85 6.32 7.54
CA GLU A 193 -13.09 6.47 8.32
C GLU A 193 -14.03 5.26 8.21
N MET A 194 -13.49 4.15 7.70
CA MET A 194 -14.31 2.97 7.48
C MET A 194 -14.89 2.42 8.79
N ASP A 195 -16.20 2.25 8.81
CA ASP A 195 -16.95 1.69 9.91
C ASP A 195 -18.00 0.71 9.37
N ALA A 196 -17.77 -0.57 9.62
CA ALA A 196 -18.67 -1.63 9.15
C ALA A 196 -20.09 -1.52 9.79
N GLU A 197 -20.19 -0.99 11.02
CA GLU A 197 -21.48 -0.76 11.69
C GLU A 197 -22.28 0.35 11.01
N LYS A 198 -21.61 1.27 10.32
CA LYS A 198 -22.21 2.31 9.48
C LYS A 198 -22.43 1.87 8.03
N GLY A 199 -22.39 0.56 7.76
CA GLY A 199 -22.71 0.01 6.44
C GLY A 199 -21.62 0.18 5.38
N TRP A 200 -20.36 0.39 5.79
CA TRP A 200 -19.25 0.39 4.85
C TRP A 200 -19.00 -1.01 4.31
N VAL A 201 -18.80 -1.08 3.00
CA VAL A 201 -18.38 -2.30 2.30
C VAL A 201 -17.08 -1.99 1.53
N LYS A 202 -16.20 -2.96 1.44
CA LYS A 202 -14.91 -2.83 0.77
C LYS A 202 -14.59 -4.05 -0.09
N TRP A 203 -13.92 -3.81 -1.20
CA TRP A 203 -13.47 -4.83 -2.15
C TRP A 203 -12.02 -4.60 -2.53
N ASP A 204 -11.31 -5.69 -2.79
CA ASP A 204 -9.97 -5.73 -3.39
C ASP A 204 -10.07 -6.43 -4.74
N LEU A 205 -10.48 -5.67 -5.77
CA LEU A 205 -10.91 -6.20 -7.06
C LEU A 205 -9.71 -6.56 -7.93
N LYS A 206 -9.61 -7.85 -8.27
CA LYS A 206 -8.60 -8.43 -9.15
C LYS A 206 -9.22 -9.33 -10.22
N PRO A 207 -8.59 -9.44 -11.41
CA PRO A 207 -9.03 -10.40 -12.44
C PRO A 207 -8.96 -11.84 -11.91
N GLN A 208 -10.11 -12.47 -11.68
CA GLN A 208 -10.22 -13.77 -11.01
C GLN A 208 -9.56 -14.90 -11.76
N GLN A 209 -9.58 -14.87 -13.09
CA GLN A 209 -9.03 -15.91 -13.97
C GLN A 209 -7.55 -16.23 -13.77
N PHE A 210 -6.77 -15.33 -13.17
CA PHE A 210 -5.36 -15.60 -12.85
C PHE A 210 -5.17 -16.31 -11.51
N PHE A 211 -6.21 -16.40 -10.68
CA PHE A 211 -6.15 -16.89 -9.30
C PHE A 211 -6.95 -18.18 -9.07
N GLU A 212 -7.83 -18.60 -10.00
CA GLU A 212 -8.68 -19.78 -9.83
C GLU A 212 -7.94 -21.07 -9.51
N PRO A 213 -6.82 -21.43 -10.17
CA PRO A 213 -6.10 -22.67 -9.87
C PRO A 213 -5.48 -22.72 -8.47
N THR A 214 -5.21 -21.56 -7.86
CA THR A 214 -4.58 -21.46 -6.54
C THR A 214 -5.58 -21.35 -5.40
N ARG A 215 -6.85 -21.03 -5.68
CA ARG A 215 -7.91 -20.93 -4.67
C ARG A 215 -8.17 -22.26 -3.95
N ASP A 216 -8.12 -23.37 -4.67
CA ASP A 216 -8.38 -24.71 -4.11
C ASP A 216 -7.21 -25.24 -3.28
N LEU A 217 -6.00 -24.66 -3.47
CA LEU A 217 -4.77 -25.03 -2.75
C LEU A 217 -4.51 -24.18 -1.50
N ILE A 218 -5.35 -23.17 -1.25
CA ILE A 218 -5.19 -22.29 -0.08
C ILE A 218 -5.68 -23.02 1.17
N PRO A 219 -4.83 -23.18 2.21
CA PRO A 219 -5.27 -23.78 3.48
C PRO A 219 -6.45 -23.01 4.09
N ASP A 220 -7.43 -23.73 4.63
CA ASP A 220 -8.65 -23.14 5.21
C ASP A 220 -8.38 -22.09 6.29
N GLN A 221 -7.22 -22.15 6.95
CA GLN A 221 -6.77 -21.14 7.90
C GLN A 221 -6.56 -19.76 7.27
N ILE A 222 -6.07 -19.72 6.02
CA ILE A 222 -5.85 -18.45 5.28
C ILE A 222 -7.17 -17.93 4.73
N LYS A 223 -8.07 -18.81 4.28
CA LYS A 223 -9.46 -18.43 3.90
C LYS A 223 -10.20 -17.77 5.07
N THR A 224 -9.97 -18.25 6.29
CA THR A 224 -10.58 -17.68 7.51
C THR A 224 -10.02 -16.30 7.85
N GLU A 225 -8.77 -15.99 7.53
CA GLU A 225 -8.19 -14.65 7.74
C GLU A 225 -8.71 -13.63 6.71
N GLN A 226 -8.93 -14.04 5.46
CA GLN A 226 -9.60 -13.21 4.46
C GLN A 226 -11.04 -12.88 4.86
N ALA A 227 -11.78 -13.88 5.30
CA ALA A 227 -13.14 -13.67 5.83
C ALA A 227 -13.16 -12.73 7.04
N LYS A 228 -12.12 -12.75 7.88
CA LYS A 228 -11.97 -11.81 9.01
C LYS A 228 -11.60 -10.39 8.58
N SER A 229 -10.93 -10.20 7.43
CA SER A 229 -10.61 -8.87 6.91
C SER A 229 -11.81 -8.14 6.35
N GLY A 230 -12.90 -8.87 6.04
CA GLY A 230 -14.10 -8.33 5.39
C GLY A 230 -13.84 -7.73 4.00
N LEU A 231 -12.73 -8.14 3.34
CA LEU A 231 -12.42 -7.79 1.95
C LEU A 231 -12.99 -8.88 1.05
N ALA A 232 -13.84 -8.50 0.11
CA ALA A 232 -14.26 -9.35 -0.99
C ALA A 232 -13.38 -9.04 -2.22
N ASP A 233 -13.02 -10.07 -2.96
CA ASP A 233 -12.19 -9.96 -4.17
C ASP A 233 -13.00 -9.92 -5.47
N ALA A 234 -14.33 -9.97 -5.35
CA ALA A 234 -15.29 -9.80 -6.45
C ALA A 234 -16.58 -9.10 -5.95
N MET A 235 -17.25 -8.42 -6.86
CA MET A 235 -18.56 -7.81 -6.60
C MET A 235 -19.65 -8.75 -7.17
N GLU A 236 -20.09 -9.73 -6.43
CA GLU A 236 -21.06 -10.72 -6.90
C GLU A 236 -22.25 -10.07 -7.61
N ASP A 237 -23.24 -9.57 -6.84
CA ASP A 237 -24.43 -8.89 -7.35
C ASP A 237 -24.36 -7.36 -7.23
N ASP A 238 -23.30 -6.84 -6.62
CA ASP A 238 -23.09 -5.40 -6.45
C ASP A 238 -22.54 -4.75 -7.73
N ARG A 239 -22.84 -3.46 -7.92
CA ARG A 239 -22.33 -2.64 -9.04
C ARG A 239 -21.91 -1.26 -8.55
N ILE A 240 -21.00 -0.65 -9.29
CA ILE A 240 -20.58 0.74 -9.11
C ILE A 240 -21.51 1.61 -9.96
N ILE A 241 -22.50 2.23 -9.34
CA ILE A 241 -23.58 2.96 -10.02
C ILE A 241 -23.13 4.40 -10.27
N LEU A 242 -22.85 4.74 -11.52
CA LEU A 242 -22.28 6.02 -11.92
C LEU A 242 -23.14 6.73 -12.96
N THR A 243 -23.07 8.07 -12.99
CA THR A 243 -23.52 8.83 -14.17
C THR A 243 -22.56 8.56 -15.33
N GLN A 244 -23.03 8.81 -16.57
CA GLN A 244 -22.20 8.63 -17.75
C GLN A 244 -20.87 9.42 -17.63
N LYS A 245 -20.96 10.67 -17.16
CA LYS A 245 -19.77 11.51 -16.94
C LYS A 245 -18.78 10.90 -15.95
N GLN A 246 -19.24 10.44 -14.79
CA GLN A 246 -18.39 9.82 -13.77
C GLN A 246 -17.76 8.51 -14.28
N ARG A 247 -18.53 7.73 -15.04
CA ARG A 247 -18.04 6.51 -15.70
C ARG A 247 -16.90 6.81 -16.67
N ASP A 248 -17.07 7.83 -17.51
CA ASP A 248 -16.06 8.21 -18.49
C ASP A 248 -14.80 8.77 -17.81
N GLU A 249 -14.94 9.58 -16.77
CA GLU A 249 -13.83 10.07 -15.94
C GLU A 249 -13.07 8.92 -15.27
N LEU A 250 -13.78 7.97 -14.63
CA LEU A 250 -13.15 6.79 -14.01
C LEU A 250 -12.42 5.95 -15.05
N TRP A 251 -13.05 5.73 -16.19
CA TRP A 251 -12.51 4.93 -17.27
C TRP A 251 -11.23 5.51 -17.86
N ASP A 252 -11.18 6.82 -18.02
CA ASP A 252 -9.97 7.51 -18.48
C ASP A 252 -8.83 7.42 -17.46
N LEU A 253 -9.12 7.51 -16.15
CA LEU A 253 -8.14 7.33 -15.11
C LEU A 253 -7.61 5.88 -15.08
N LEU A 254 -8.51 4.90 -15.10
CA LEU A 254 -8.15 3.48 -15.14
C LEU A 254 -7.25 3.15 -16.34
N LYS A 255 -7.59 3.65 -17.53
CA LYS A 255 -6.77 3.45 -18.74
C LYS A 255 -5.37 4.03 -18.60
N LYS A 256 -5.26 5.27 -18.13
CA LYS A 256 -3.97 5.97 -17.96
C LYS A 256 -3.10 5.29 -16.91
N ASP A 257 -3.68 5.00 -15.75
CA ASP A 257 -2.94 4.40 -14.64
C ASP A 257 -2.48 2.97 -14.96
N THR A 258 -3.33 2.17 -15.59
CA THR A 258 -2.96 0.81 -16.01
C THR A 258 -2.00 0.80 -17.18
N GLU A 259 -2.02 1.80 -18.07
CA GLU A 259 -1.02 1.98 -19.12
C GLU A 259 0.36 2.30 -18.53
N PHE A 260 0.42 3.17 -17.53
CA PHE A 260 1.65 3.40 -16.78
C PHE A 260 2.16 2.12 -16.10
N LEU A 261 1.27 1.35 -15.45
CA LEU A 261 1.65 0.10 -14.81
C LEU A 261 2.14 -0.95 -15.82
N GLU A 262 1.56 -1.00 -17.02
CA GLU A 262 2.05 -1.82 -18.13
C GLU A 262 3.45 -1.38 -18.57
N GLN A 263 3.69 -0.06 -18.73
CA GLN A 263 5.00 0.47 -19.12
C GLN A 263 6.11 0.16 -18.13
N ILE A 264 5.82 0.11 -16.84
CA ILE A 264 6.77 -0.32 -15.80
C ILE A 264 6.70 -1.82 -15.52
N GLU A 265 6.03 -2.59 -16.39
CA GLU A 265 5.97 -4.05 -16.42
C GLU A 265 5.46 -4.70 -15.11
N THR A 266 4.43 -4.10 -14.52
CA THR A 266 3.81 -4.62 -13.29
C THR A 266 2.49 -5.35 -13.54
N ILE A 267 2.23 -6.32 -12.69
CA ILE A 267 1.02 -7.12 -12.64
C ILE A 267 0.58 -7.28 -11.18
N ASP A 268 -0.47 -8.03 -10.93
CA ASP A 268 -1.01 -8.38 -9.60
C ASP A 268 -1.52 -7.18 -8.79
N TYR A 269 -1.66 -6.01 -9.41
CA TYR A 269 -2.33 -4.87 -8.80
C TYR A 269 -3.85 -5.08 -8.74
N SER A 270 -4.49 -4.40 -7.79
CA SER A 270 -5.94 -4.46 -7.59
C SER A 270 -6.54 -3.08 -7.45
N LEU A 271 -7.86 -2.96 -7.64
CA LEU A 271 -8.62 -1.79 -7.24
C LEU A 271 -9.17 -2.00 -5.84
N LEU A 272 -8.62 -1.29 -4.86
CA LEU A 272 -9.22 -1.14 -3.54
C LEU A 272 -10.41 -0.19 -3.67
N LEU A 273 -11.61 -0.71 -3.45
CA LEU A 273 -12.85 0.05 -3.52
C LEU A 273 -13.54 0.04 -2.16
N GLY A 274 -13.91 1.21 -1.67
CA GLY A 274 -14.77 1.39 -0.50
C GLY A 274 -16.10 2.03 -0.92
N ARG A 275 -17.21 1.52 -0.39
CA ARG A 275 -18.55 2.09 -0.56
C ARG A 275 -19.20 2.32 0.79
N PHE A 276 -19.79 3.47 0.99
CA PHE A 276 -20.57 3.74 2.19
C PHE A 276 -21.90 4.45 1.88
N PRO A 277 -23.00 4.16 2.63
CA PRO A 277 -24.28 4.80 2.43
C PRO A 277 -24.27 6.23 2.95
N VAL A 278 -24.71 7.18 2.12
CA VAL A 278 -24.80 8.60 2.47
C VAL A 278 -25.69 8.83 3.71
N SER A 279 -26.77 8.07 3.85
CA SER A 279 -27.74 8.22 4.94
C SER A 279 -27.14 7.99 6.34
N GLN A 280 -26.16 7.11 6.45
CA GLN A 280 -25.52 6.74 7.72
C GLN A 280 -24.22 7.49 7.99
N ASN A 281 -23.70 8.24 7.01
CA ASN A 281 -22.42 8.92 7.05
C ASN A 281 -22.56 10.40 6.68
N LYS A 282 -23.52 11.10 7.31
CA LYS A 282 -23.86 12.50 7.00
C LYS A 282 -22.68 13.46 7.13
N ASP A 283 -21.74 13.16 8.03
CA ASP A 283 -20.56 13.97 8.27
C ASP A 283 -19.48 13.80 7.18
N LEU A 284 -19.56 12.70 6.42
CA LEU A 284 -18.64 12.37 5.32
C LEU A 284 -19.19 12.80 3.95
N LYS A 285 -20.10 13.77 3.91
CA LYS A 285 -20.65 14.24 2.64
C LYS A 285 -19.56 14.81 1.75
N PRO A 286 -19.56 14.46 0.45
CA PRO A 286 -18.61 14.98 -0.55
C PRO A 286 -18.60 16.51 -0.61
N SER A 287 -19.68 17.19 -0.24
CA SER A 287 -19.81 18.65 -0.22
C SER A 287 -18.83 19.36 0.72
N SER A 288 -18.18 18.66 1.64
CA SER A 288 -17.09 19.20 2.47
C SER A 288 -15.74 19.21 1.73
N PHE A 289 -15.63 18.47 0.63
CA PHE A 289 -14.44 18.44 -0.20
C PHE A 289 -14.60 19.42 -1.36
N ARG A 290 -13.62 20.29 -1.55
CA ARG A 290 -13.66 21.32 -2.63
C ARG A 290 -13.73 20.73 -4.03
N HIS A 291 -13.29 19.46 -4.20
CA HIS A 291 -13.35 18.71 -5.45
C HIS A 291 -13.64 17.25 -5.13
N GLU A 292 -14.73 16.71 -5.69
CA GLU A 292 -14.98 15.28 -5.69
C GLU A 292 -13.91 14.58 -6.53
N ASN A 293 -13.25 13.59 -5.95
CA ASN A 293 -12.37 12.67 -6.66
C ASN A 293 -12.43 11.29 -6.00
N TRP A 294 -11.91 10.30 -6.67
CA TRP A 294 -12.00 8.90 -6.22
C TRP A 294 -11.29 8.60 -4.90
N ILE A 295 -10.33 9.42 -4.50
CA ILE A 295 -9.65 9.29 -3.19
C ILE A 295 -10.52 9.88 -2.07
N THR A 296 -11.14 11.03 -2.31
CA THR A 296 -11.94 11.73 -1.30
C THR A 296 -13.40 11.28 -1.27
N GLY A 297 -13.91 10.82 -2.40
CA GLY A 297 -15.23 10.24 -2.55
C GLY A 297 -16.02 10.79 -3.73
N VAL A 298 -16.68 9.89 -4.44
CA VAL A 298 -17.57 10.17 -5.58
C VAL A 298 -18.96 9.63 -5.25
N THR A 299 -19.98 10.48 -5.33
CA THR A 299 -21.35 10.10 -5.04
C THR A 299 -21.92 9.26 -6.18
N SER A 300 -22.61 8.14 -5.86
CA SER A 300 -23.31 7.31 -6.85
C SER A 300 -24.37 8.11 -7.63
N ALA A 301 -24.68 7.67 -8.85
CA ALA A 301 -25.68 8.32 -9.70
C ALA A 301 -27.06 8.44 -9.05
N ASP A 302 -27.43 7.45 -8.20
CA ASP A 302 -28.69 7.44 -7.45
C ASP A 302 -28.63 8.20 -6.11
N GLY A 303 -27.47 8.77 -5.75
CA GLY A 303 -27.25 9.54 -4.53
C GLY A 303 -27.24 8.74 -3.23
N LYS A 304 -27.26 7.40 -3.30
CA LYS A 304 -27.36 6.55 -2.10
C LYS A 304 -26.02 6.26 -1.46
N TYR A 305 -24.97 6.20 -2.26
CA TYR A 305 -23.63 5.78 -1.84
C TYR A 305 -22.58 6.81 -2.20
N VAL A 306 -21.45 6.74 -1.50
CA VAL A 306 -20.20 7.36 -1.88
C VAL A 306 -19.18 6.27 -2.09
N TYR A 307 -18.40 6.36 -3.17
CA TYR A 307 -17.33 5.46 -3.52
C TYR A 307 -15.97 6.12 -3.29
N ARG A 308 -15.02 5.38 -2.75
CA ARG A 308 -13.59 5.72 -2.75
C ARG A 308 -12.82 4.59 -3.43
N ALA A 309 -11.85 4.93 -4.26
CA ALA A 309 -11.08 3.92 -4.98
C ALA A 309 -9.63 4.33 -5.15
N CYS A 310 -8.72 3.35 -5.05
CA CYS A 310 -7.33 3.49 -5.49
C CYS A 310 -6.77 2.15 -5.97
N ILE A 311 -5.77 2.21 -6.86
CA ILE A 311 -5.03 1.02 -7.31
C ILE A 311 -3.90 0.76 -6.32
N VAL A 312 -3.83 -0.46 -5.80
CA VAL A 312 -2.84 -0.91 -4.81
C VAL A 312 -2.03 -2.10 -5.32
N ASP A 313 -0.98 -2.47 -4.59
CA ASP A 313 -0.19 -3.69 -4.77
C ASP A 313 0.57 -3.83 -6.11
N PHE A 314 0.97 -2.71 -6.73
CA PHE A 314 1.68 -2.65 -8.01
C PHE A 314 3.21 -2.81 -7.91
N LEU A 315 3.73 -3.54 -6.92
CA LEU A 315 5.18 -3.80 -6.81
C LEU A 315 5.62 -5.13 -7.44
N TRP A 316 4.72 -5.84 -8.11
CA TRP A 316 5.01 -7.11 -8.76
C TRP A 316 5.48 -6.91 -10.20
N ASN A 317 6.81 -6.72 -10.37
CA ASN A 317 7.42 -6.53 -11.69
C ASN A 317 7.81 -7.88 -12.30
N VAL A 318 7.39 -8.11 -13.55
CA VAL A 318 7.56 -9.38 -14.26
C VAL A 318 9.04 -9.69 -14.55
N ASN A 319 9.82 -8.70 -14.94
CA ASN A 319 11.24 -8.89 -15.26
C ASN A 319 12.07 -9.25 -14.03
N GLN A 320 11.80 -8.62 -12.90
CA GLN A 320 12.47 -8.97 -11.64
C GLN A 320 12.08 -10.38 -11.17
N LEU A 321 10.85 -10.79 -11.43
CA LEU A 321 10.37 -12.13 -11.12
C LEU A 321 11.06 -13.19 -12.03
N GLN A 322 11.12 -12.96 -13.34
CA GLN A 322 11.79 -13.85 -14.30
C GLN A 322 13.28 -14.01 -13.98
N ALA A 323 13.97 -12.93 -13.63
CA ALA A 323 15.36 -12.98 -13.19
C ALA A 323 15.55 -13.85 -11.93
N LYS A 324 14.57 -13.89 -11.03
CA LYS A 324 14.57 -14.80 -9.88
C LYS A 324 14.36 -16.25 -10.30
N ILE A 325 13.41 -16.53 -11.18
CA ILE A 325 13.10 -17.87 -11.69
C ILE A 325 14.33 -18.47 -12.37
N THR A 326 14.99 -17.73 -13.24
CA THR A 326 16.20 -18.17 -13.95
C THR A 326 17.35 -18.50 -13.00
N ARG A 327 17.51 -17.76 -11.91
CA ARG A 327 18.55 -18.02 -10.89
C ARG A 327 18.23 -19.19 -9.97
N THR A 328 16.96 -19.59 -9.89
CA THR A 328 16.48 -20.63 -8.97
C THR A 328 16.07 -21.92 -9.71
N ALA A 329 16.40 -22.03 -11.01
CA ALA A 329 16.08 -23.18 -11.87
C ALA A 329 16.67 -24.50 -11.35
N GLY A 330 16.11 -25.04 -10.32
CA GLY A 330 16.47 -26.28 -9.59
C GLY A 330 15.76 -26.45 -8.27
N LYS A 331 15.03 -25.43 -7.80
CA LYS A 331 14.15 -25.51 -6.63
C LYS A 331 12.72 -25.23 -7.06
N LEU A 332 11.82 -26.17 -6.80
CA LEU A 332 10.38 -26.02 -6.97
C LEU A 332 9.93 -24.67 -6.40
N LEU A 333 9.38 -23.82 -7.28
CA LEU A 333 8.74 -22.58 -6.87
C LEU A 333 7.44 -22.91 -6.15
N PRO A 334 7.09 -22.20 -5.07
CA PRO A 334 5.74 -22.28 -4.53
C PRO A 334 4.74 -21.86 -5.62
N GLU A 335 3.65 -22.57 -5.73
CA GLU A 335 2.63 -22.57 -6.78
C GLU A 335 1.82 -21.26 -6.96
N GLN A 336 2.27 -20.13 -6.38
CA GLN A 336 1.55 -18.85 -6.38
C GLN A 336 2.13 -17.79 -7.32
N THR A 337 2.83 -18.17 -8.37
CA THR A 337 3.36 -17.20 -9.32
C THR A 337 2.37 -16.96 -10.44
N VAL A 338 1.63 -15.85 -10.36
CA VAL A 338 0.94 -15.30 -11.53
C VAL A 338 2.01 -14.90 -12.54
N THR A 339 2.17 -15.69 -13.60
CA THR A 339 3.06 -15.41 -14.72
C THR A 339 2.21 -15.03 -15.92
N THR A 340 1.87 -13.76 -16.03
CA THR A 340 1.19 -13.26 -17.23
C THR A 340 1.91 -12.03 -17.76
N GLU A 341 1.70 -11.70 -19.03
CA GLU A 341 2.23 -10.47 -19.62
C GLU A 341 1.48 -9.26 -19.08
N PRO A 342 2.15 -8.13 -18.78
CA PRO A 342 1.52 -6.92 -18.28
C PRO A 342 0.35 -6.43 -19.12
N GLY A 343 0.48 -6.45 -20.46
CA GLY A 343 -0.59 -6.06 -21.37
C GLY A 343 -1.81 -6.98 -21.32
N ARG A 344 -1.61 -8.29 -21.07
CA ARG A 344 -2.73 -9.21 -20.85
C ARG A 344 -3.40 -8.92 -19.51
N TYR A 345 -2.62 -8.75 -18.44
CA TYR A 345 -3.17 -8.42 -17.12
C TYR A 345 -4.02 -7.15 -17.16
N ARG A 346 -3.51 -6.10 -17.81
CA ARG A 346 -4.21 -4.84 -18.01
C ARG A 346 -5.56 -5.02 -18.73
N ARG A 347 -5.59 -5.76 -19.83
CA ARG A 347 -6.85 -6.01 -20.58
C ARG A 347 -7.90 -6.69 -19.71
N GLU A 348 -7.50 -7.72 -18.97
CA GLU A 348 -8.41 -8.46 -18.11
C GLU A 348 -8.88 -7.61 -16.91
N PHE A 349 -7.99 -6.79 -16.35
CA PHE A 349 -8.34 -5.84 -15.29
C PHE A 349 -9.37 -4.81 -15.80
N LEU A 350 -9.16 -4.23 -16.97
CA LEU A 350 -10.11 -3.29 -17.56
C LEU A 350 -11.44 -3.97 -17.91
N SER A 351 -11.42 -5.19 -18.46
CA SER A 351 -12.63 -5.96 -18.75
C SER A 351 -13.46 -6.24 -17.48
N MET A 352 -12.79 -6.65 -16.42
CA MET A 352 -13.43 -6.83 -15.09
C MET A 352 -14.08 -5.53 -14.60
N MET A 353 -13.37 -4.42 -14.72
CA MET A 353 -13.91 -3.12 -14.29
C MET A 353 -15.10 -2.67 -15.11
N GLU A 354 -15.15 -2.99 -16.42
CA GLU A 354 -16.29 -2.70 -17.28
C GLU A 354 -17.55 -3.47 -16.84
N GLU A 355 -17.41 -4.70 -16.38
CA GLU A 355 -18.51 -5.52 -15.88
C GLU A 355 -19.07 -4.99 -14.54
N TYR A 356 -18.24 -4.34 -13.72
CA TYR A 356 -18.67 -3.85 -12.40
C TYR A 356 -19.29 -2.45 -12.44
N ILE A 357 -19.13 -1.69 -13.53
CA ILE A 357 -19.66 -0.33 -13.64
C ILE A 357 -21.03 -0.38 -14.32
N GLU A 358 -22.03 0.22 -13.68
CA GLU A 358 -23.37 0.38 -14.19
C GLU A 358 -23.72 1.87 -14.35
N VAL A 359 -24.23 2.22 -15.51
CA VAL A 359 -24.81 3.55 -15.79
C VAL A 359 -26.33 3.36 -15.94
N PRO A 360 -27.13 3.81 -14.97
CA PRO A 360 -28.57 3.73 -15.08
C PRO A 360 -29.09 4.51 -16.31
N GLU A 361 -30.04 3.96 -17.03
CA GLU A 361 -30.75 4.72 -18.07
C GLU A 361 -31.37 5.97 -17.44
N GLU A 362 -31.10 7.13 -18.02
CA GLU A 362 -31.80 8.36 -17.60
C GLU A 362 -33.29 8.10 -17.75
N ALA A 363 -34.04 8.17 -16.65
CA ALA A 363 -35.50 8.12 -16.71
C ALA A 363 -35.94 9.27 -17.62
N GLY A 364 -36.36 8.93 -18.84
CA GLY A 364 -36.86 9.89 -19.78
C GLY A 364 -37.93 10.75 -19.11
N PRO A 365 -38.12 12.04 -19.50
CA PRO A 365 -39.06 12.92 -18.86
C PRO A 365 -40.44 12.21 -18.84
N SER A 366 -40.90 11.91 -17.63
CA SER A 366 -42.25 11.34 -17.43
C SER A 366 -43.25 12.26 -18.13
N GLY A 367 -43.75 11.83 -19.28
CA GLY A 367 -44.76 12.54 -20.02
C GLY A 367 -45.95 12.79 -19.08
N SER A 368 -46.08 14.04 -18.65
CA SER A 368 -47.32 14.52 -18.04
C SER A 368 -48.41 14.48 -19.09
N ASN A 369 -49.25 13.44 -19.00
CA ASN A 369 -50.59 13.47 -19.58
C ASN A 369 -51.52 14.26 -18.68
#